data_a07cb1d00a09bdcc468938ac86299dce
#
_entry.id   a07cb1d00a09bdcc468938ac86299dce
#
_cell.length_a   1.000
_cell.length_b   1.000
_cell.length_c   1.000
_cell.angle_alpha   90.00
_cell.angle_beta   90.00
_cell.angle_gamma   90.00
#
_symmetry.space_group_name_H-M   'P 1'
#
loop_
_entity.id
_entity.type
_entity.pdbx_description
1 polymer ?
#
loop_
_entity_poly.entity_id
_entity_poly.type
_entity_poly.pdbx_seq_one_letter_code
_entity_poly.pdbx_strand_id
1 'polypeptide(L)'
;TAPLYGRADEIMKLALIRLPYIQEALSLDAMNAIEEYAVWGGVPRYWELRENQNSLNDALWHNILSVNGTLYEEPIKLFQDDVKDIVKTSTIMSYIGTGANRLSEIAARCNEPATNLSRPLKKLIDLGFLAKDVPFGIDEKNAKKSLYKIADPFMAFYYQFVVPNRSFIELGRRLPIEQALTAHFSEYVSMQWEKLCRDAVTGNLVNGVVYG
;
A
#
# COMPACT_ATOMS: atom_id res chain seq x y z
N THR A 1 -6.00 -2.39 26.56
CA THR A 1 -7.11 -1.71 27.28
C THR A 1 -7.35 -0.38 26.62
N ALA A 2 -8.46 -0.23 25.92
CA ALA A 2 -8.86 1.04 25.33
C ALA A 2 -9.52 1.93 26.41
N PRO A 3 -8.80 2.82 27.09
CA PRO A 3 -9.33 3.59 28.22
C PRO A 3 -10.44 4.58 27.82
N LEU A 4 -10.62 4.81 26.51
CA LEU A 4 -11.63 5.72 25.96
C LEU A 4 -12.90 5.03 25.46
N TYR A 5 -12.95 3.69 25.47
CA TYR A 5 -14.15 2.98 25.04
C TYR A 5 -15.32 3.28 25.99
N GLY A 6 -16.42 3.77 25.41
CA GLY A 6 -17.62 4.19 26.17
C GLY A 6 -17.52 5.57 26.84
N ARG A 7 -16.46 6.37 26.56
CA ARG A 7 -16.30 7.74 27.05
C ARG A 7 -16.30 8.79 25.93
N ALA A 8 -16.41 8.34 24.68
CA ALA A 8 -16.51 9.24 23.54
C ALA A 8 -17.97 9.56 23.26
N ASP A 9 -18.30 10.84 23.19
CA ASP A 9 -19.64 11.32 22.81
C ASP A 9 -19.84 11.18 21.29
N GLU A 10 -18.75 11.20 20.53
CA GLU A 10 -18.76 11.04 19.08
C GLU A 10 -17.49 10.29 18.61
N ILE A 11 -17.64 9.40 17.64
CA ILE A 11 -16.55 8.69 16.99
C ILE A 11 -16.52 9.09 15.52
N MET A 12 -15.48 9.82 15.12
CA MET A 12 -15.28 10.26 13.74
C MET A 12 -14.18 9.42 13.08
N LYS A 13 -14.50 8.81 11.93
CA LYS A 13 -13.50 8.16 11.07
C LYS A 13 -12.91 9.20 10.12
N LEU A 14 -11.66 9.58 10.33
CA LEU A 14 -10.94 10.45 9.40
C LEU A 14 -10.64 9.71 8.11
N ALA A 15 -10.95 10.36 6.99
CA ALA A 15 -10.57 9.88 5.67
C ALA A 15 -9.08 10.18 5.39
N LEU A 16 -8.47 9.38 4.51
CA LEU A 16 -7.14 9.66 3.99
C LEU A 16 -7.13 10.95 3.17
N ILE A 17 -6.00 11.66 3.18
CA ILE A 17 -5.81 12.86 2.34
C ILE A 17 -5.89 12.44 0.87
N ARG A 18 -6.69 13.16 0.09
CA ARG A 18 -6.85 12.89 -1.34
C ARG A 18 -5.79 13.62 -2.15
N LEU A 19 -5.43 13.05 -3.29
CA LEU A 19 -4.43 13.59 -4.21
C LEU A 19 -4.58 15.09 -4.55
N PRO A 20 -5.78 15.65 -4.83
CA PRO A 20 -5.91 17.08 -5.13
C PRO A 20 -5.42 18.01 -4.02
N TYR A 21 -5.66 17.66 -2.76
CA TYR A 21 -5.18 18.47 -1.62
C TYR A 21 -3.67 18.43 -1.48
N ILE A 22 -3.05 17.29 -1.79
CA ILE A 22 -1.59 17.11 -1.78
C ILE A 22 -0.96 17.92 -2.92
N GLN A 23 -1.54 17.86 -4.10
CA GLN A 23 -1.11 18.64 -5.26
C GLN A 23 -1.12 20.14 -4.97
N GLU A 24 -2.19 20.63 -4.34
CA GLU A 24 -2.33 22.03 -3.94
C GLU A 24 -1.30 22.42 -2.87
N ALA A 25 -1.21 21.64 -1.78
CA ALA A 25 -0.34 21.92 -0.64
C ALA A 25 1.14 21.98 -1.02
N LEU A 26 1.60 21.10 -1.90
CA LEU A 26 2.99 21.04 -2.35
C LEU A 26 3.25 21.82 -3.66
N SER A 27 2.22 22.46 -4.23
CA SER A 27 2.30 23.20 -5.50
C SER A 27 2.93 22.36 -6.63
N LEU A 28 2.55 21.09 -6.73
CA LEU A 28 3.08 20.14 -7.69
C LEU A 28 2.27 20.16 -9.00
N ASP A 29 2.91 19.85 -10.12
CA ASP A 29 2.19 19.46 -11.32
C ASP A 29 1.53 18.08 -11.13
N ALA A 30 0.61 17.72 -12.02
CA ALA A 30 -0.20 16.51 -11.87
C ALA A 30 0.65 15.22 -11.85
N MET A 31 1.72 15.16 -12.65
CA MET A 31 2.55 13.95 -12.72
C MET A 31 3.35 13.77 -11.43
N ASN A 32 4.03 14.81 -10.97
CA ASN A 32 4.78 14.79 -9.71
C ASN A 32 3.86 14.51 -8.51
N ALA A 33 2.64 15.05 -8.51
CA ALA A 33 1.67 14.76 -7.45
C ALA A 33 1.25 13.28 -7.42
N ILE A 34 1.11 12.63 -8.59
CA ILE A 34 0.79 11.20 -8.68
C ILE A 34 1.98 10.36 -8.20
N GLU A 35 3.22 10.70 -8.57
CA GLU A 35 4.43 10.02 -8.11
C GLU A 35 4.58 10.09 -6.59
N GLU A 36 4.40 11.27 -6.02
CA GLU A 36 4.41 11.48 -4.58
C GLU A 36 3.32 10.66 -3.90
N TYR A 37 2.08 10.73 -4.39
CA TYR A 37 0.97 9.97 -3.81
C TYR A 37 1.18 8.46 -3.91
N ALA A 38 1.77 7.98 -4.99
CA ALA A 38 2.09 6.57 -5.17
C ALA A 38 3.03 6.04 -4.07
N VAL A 39 3.91 6.90 -3.54
CA VAL A 39 4.82 6.53 -2.45
C VAL A 39 4.19 6.70 -1.07
N TRP A 40 3.62 7.89 -0.80
CA TRP A 40 3.21 8.26 0.56
C TRP A 40 1.76 7.91 0.88
N GLY A 41 0.92 7.70 -0.14
CA GLY A 41 -0.51 7.49 0.05
C GLY A 41 -1.21 8.71 0.66
N GLY A 42 -2.26 8.47 1.44
CA GLY A 42 -3.06 9.54 2.05
C GLY A 42 -2.88 9.69 3.56
N VAL A 43 -1.86 9.08 4.18
CA VAL A 43 -1.64 9.14 5.63
C VAL A 43 -0.99 10.47 6.02
N PRO A 44 -1.63 11.34 6.84
CA PRO A 44 -1.11 12.67 7.17
C PRO A 44 0.32 12.65 7.71
N ARG A 45 0.62 11.69 8.58
CA ARG A 45 1.94 11.57 9.21
C ARG A 45 3.09 11.39 8.20
N TYR A 46 2.84 10.71 7.08
CA TYR A 46 3.86 10.52 6.06
C TYR A 46 4.16 11.82 5.30
N TRP A 47 3.15 12.67 5.14
CA TRP A 47 3.30 13.99 4.53
C TRP A 47 4.08 14.97 5.41
N GLU A 48 3.89 14.94 6.72
CA GLU A 48 4.74 15.71 7.66
C GLU A 48 6.23 15.35 7.51
N LEU A 49 6.55 14.07 7.29
CA LEU A 49 7.92 13.63 7.06
C LEU A 49 8.43 14.04 5.67
N ARG A 50 7.55 14.01 4.67
CA ARG A 50 7.87 14.40 3.28
C ARG A 50 8.18 15.89 3.16
N GLU A 51 7.40 16.75 3.79
CA GLU A 51 7.56 18.21 3.74
C GLU A 51 8.94 18.69 4.23
N ASN A 52 9.58 17.94 5.10
CA ASN A 52 10.90 18.27 5.60
C ASN A 52 12.04 17.98 4.60
N GLN A 53 11.74 17.52 3.40
CA GLN A 53 12.73 17.13 2.40
C GLN A 53 12.54 17.90 1.09
N ASN A 54 13.64 18.18 0.38
CA ASN A 54 13.62 19.02 -0.83
C ASN A 54 13.00 18.33 -2.05
N SER A 55 13.07 17.00 -2.13
CA SER A 55 12.59 16.22 -3.25
C SER A 55 12.02 14.87 -2.82
N LEU A 56 11.24 14.23 -3.69
CA LEU A 56 10.80 12.84 -3.49
C LEU A 56 12.00 11.91 -3.25
N ASN A 57 13.05 12.05 -4.04
CA ASN A 57 14.24 11.22 -3.92
C ASN A 57 14.93 11.40 -2.56
N ASP A 58 15.10 12.64 -2.09
CA ASP A 58 15.69 12.91 -0.77
C ASP A 58 14.83 12.32 0.35
N ALA A 59 13.51 12.48 0.22
CA ALA A 59 12.56 11.94 1.20
C ALA A 59 12.56 10.41 1.25
N LEU A 60 12.66 9.73 0.09
CA LEU A 60 12.81 8.28 0.02
C LEU A 60 14.06 7.80 0.77
N TRP A 61 15.23 8.39 0.47
CA TRP A 61 16.49 8.01 1.10
C TRP A 61 16.53 8.34 2.60
N HIS A 62 15.91 9.44 3.00
CA HIS A 62 15.90 9.84 4.40
C HIS A 62 14.94 9.00 5.26
N ASN A 63 13.73 8.76 4.75
CA ASN A 63 12.66 8.20 5.57
C ASN A 63 12.43 6.70 5.38
N ILE A 64 12.70 6.15 4.17
CA ILE A 64 12.28 4.79 3.79
C ILE A 64 13.47 3.89 3.45
N LEU A 65 14.41 4.37 2.62
CA LEU A 65 15.53 3.58 2.08
C LEU A 65 16.80 3.66 2.96
N SER A 66 16.62 3.81 4.25
CA SER A 66 17.70 3.86 5.24
C SER A 66 17.28 3.11 6.49
N VAL A 67 18.20 2.35 7.09
CA VAL A 67 17.96 1.65 8.37
C VAL A 67 17.60 2.61 9.52
N ASN A 68 18.03 3.87 9.41
CA ASN A 68 17.72 4.94 10.36
C ASN A 68 16.48 5.74 9.96
N GLY A 69 15.84 5.40 8.84
CA GLY A 69 14.65 6.09 8.35
C GLY A 69 13.44 5.84 9.24
N THR A 70 12.68 6.89 9.48
CA THR A 70 11.51 6.86 10.38
C THR A 70 10.48 5.79 9.96
N LEU A 71 10.34 5.55 8.64
CA LEU A 71 9.38 4.63 8.06
C LEU A 71 9.99 3.27 7.64
N TYR A 72 11.28 3.04 7.91
CA TYR A 72 11.95 1.78 7.53
C TYR A 72 11.30 0.55 8.17
N GLU A 73 10.86 0.65 9.42
CA GLU A 73 10.22 -0.43 10.17
C GLU A 73 8.68 -0.23 10.31
N GLU A 74 8.12 0.75 9.60
CA GLU A 74 6.72 1.15 9.76
C GLU A 74 5.72 0.00 9.55
N PRO A 75 5.83 -0.86 8.49
CA PRO A 75 4.91 -1.97 8.31
C PRO A 75 4.90 -2.97 9.47
N ILE A 76 6.06 -3.21 10.08
CA ILE A 76 6.17 -4.12 11.23
C ILE A 76 5.44 -3.53 12.43
N LYS A 77 5.62 -2.23 12.69
CA LYS A 77 4.93 -1.52 13.78
C LYS A 77 3.42 -1.54 13.59
N LEU A 78 2.93 -1.27 12.37
CA LEU A 78 1.50 -1.33 12.05
C LEU A 78 0.90 -2.72 12.28
N PHE A 79 1.66 -3.78 12.04
CA PHE A 79 1.16 -5.14 12.27
C PHE A 79 1.19 -5.57 13.74
N GLN A 80 2.07 -5.00 14.58
CA GLN A 80 2.22 -5.39 15.98
C GLN A 80 0.93 -5.27 16.78
N ASP A 81 0.13 -4.24 16.51
CA ASP A 81 -1.09 -3.98 17.26
C ASP A 81 -2.28 -4.84 16.78
N ASP A 82 -2.30 -5.24 15.50
CA ASP A 82 -3.48 -5.79 14.85
C ASP A 82 -3.35 -7.26 14.45
N VAL A 83 -2.14 -7.80 14.34
CA VAL A 83 -1.89 -9.12 13.76
C VAL A 83 -1.13 -10.03 14.70
N LYS A 84 -1.66 -11.25 14.91
CA LYS A 84 -1.03 -12.24 15.80
C LYS A 84 0.26 -12.84 15.26
N ASP A 85 0.37 -13.01 13.93
CA ASP A 85 1.51 -13.60 13.25
C ASP A 85 2.08 -12.61 12.22
N ILE A 86 3.00 -11.78 12.71
CA ILE A 86 3.66 -10.74 11.93
C ILE A 86 4.51 -11.35 10.80
N VAL A 87 5.20 -12.45 11.06
CA VAL A 87 6.08 -13.09 10.09
C VAL A 87 5.27 -13.60 8.91
N LYS A 88 4.21 -14.36 9.16
CA LYS A 88 3.30 -14.85 8.12
C LYS A 88 2.64 -13.71 7.34
N THR A 89 2.21 -12.68 8.04
CA THR A 89 1.60 -11.49 7.43
C THR A 89 2.57 -10.79 6.50
N SER A 90 3.79 -10.49 6.96
CA SER A 90 4.82 -9.86 6.13
C SER A 90 5.21 -10.72 4.93
N THR A 91 5.23 -12.05 5.09
CA THR A 91 5.51 -12.99 3.99
C THR A 91 4.42 -12.93 2.93
N ILE A 92 3.14 -12.95 3.32
CA ILE A 92 2.01 -12.82 2.39
C ILE A 92 2.07 -11.48 1.65
N MET A 93 2.26 -10.39 2.38
CA MET A 93 2.39 -9.05 1.80
C MET A 93 3.56 -8.95 0.82
N SER A 94 4.71 -9.55 1.15
CA SER A 94 5.89 -9.60 0.28
C SER A 94 5.59 -10.33 -1.05
N TYR A 95 4.91 -11.46 -0.99
CA TYR A 95 4.55 -12.19 -2.21
C TYR A 95 3.55 -11.41 -3.08
N ILE A 96 2.58 -10.73 -2.46
CA ILE A 96 1.63 -9.89 -3.19
C ILE A 96 2.35 -8.66 -3.79
N GLY A 97 3.20 -7.98 -3.03
CA GLY A 97 4.00 -6.84 -3.48
C GLY A 97 4.96 -7.18 -4.63
N THR A 98 5.38 -8.44 -4.73
CA THR A 98 6.22 -8.97 -5.81
C THR A 98 5.44 -9.73 -6.89
N GLY A 99 4.12 -9.49 -7.01
CA GLY A 99 3.29 -9.89 -8.14
C GLY A 99 2.49 -11.18 -7.99
N ALA A 100 2.56 -11.92 -6.85
CA ALA A 100 1.64 -13.03 -6.61
C ALA A 100 0.27 -12.51 -6.17
N ASN A 101 -0.63 -12.32 -7.08
CA ASN A 101 -1.91 -11.68 -6.79
C ASN A 101 -3.13 -12.63 -6.79
N ARG A 102 -2.96 -13.91 -7.16
CA ARG A 102 -4.01 -14.93 -7.06
C ARG A 102 -3.81 -15.80 -5.83
N LEU A 103 -4.92 -16.24 -5.23
CA LEU A 103 -4.87 -17.12 -4.05
C LEU A 103 -3.97 -18.35 -4.28
N SER A 104 -4.04 -18.96 -5.45
CA SER A 104 -3.21 -20.13 -5.82
C SER A 104 -1.72 -19.80 -5.90
N GLU A 105 -1.36 -18.62 -6.42
CA GLU A 105 0.02 -18.15 -6.52
C GLU A 105 0.60 -17.83 -5.14
N ILE A 106 -0.17 -17.14 -4.30
CA ILE A 106 0.21 -16.84 -2.92
C ILE A 106 0.41 -18.14 -2.14
N ALA A 107 -0.53 -19.07 -2.26
CA ALA A 107 -0.47 -20.39 -1.61
C ALA A 107 0.77 -21.19 -2.04
N ALA A 108 1.05 -21.22 -3.35
CA ALA A 108 2.23 -21.89 -3.87
C ALA A 108 3.54 -21.29 -3.33
N ARG A 109 3.64 -19.95 -3.30
CA ARG A 109 4.84 -19.26 -2.74
C ARG A 109 4.97 -19.44 -1.23
N CYS A 110 3.84 -19.50 -0.49
CA CYS A 110 3.85 -19.79 0.94
C CYS A 110 4.12 -21.27 1.26
N ASN A 111 4.11 -22.15 0.26
CA ASN A 111 4.15 -23.61 0.44
C ASN A 111 3.06 -24.12 1.42
N GLU A 112 1.85 -23.54 1.31
CA GLU A 112 0.71 -23.86 2.15
C GLU A 112 -0.55 -24.10 1.31
N PRO A 113 -1.50 -24.94 1.80
CA PRO A 113 -2.82 -25.04 1.18
C PRO A 113 -3.55 -23.69 1.17
N ALA A 114 -4.25 -23.39 0.07
CA ALA A 114 -5.02 -22.16 -0.09
C ALA A 114 -6.05 -21.93 1.05
N THR A 115 -6.57 -23.01 1.62
CA THR A 115 -7.50 -22.98 2.76
C THR A 115 -6.91 -22.31 4.00
N ASN A 116 -5.60 -22.48 4.23
CA ASN A 116 -4.89 -21.88 5.37
C ASN A 116 -4.66 -20.38 5.22
N LEU A 117 -4.73 -19.86 3.98
CA LEU A 117 -4.52 -18.44 3.67
C LEU A 117 -5.81 -17.63 3.68
N SER A 118 -6.98 -18.27 3.56
CA SER A 118 -8.27 -17.58 3.48
C SER A 118 -8.54 -16.68 4.69
N ARG A 119 -8.23 -17.15 5.89
CA ARG A 119 -8.43 -16.40 7.12
C ARG A 119 -7.43 -15.24 7.30
N PRO A 120 -6.11 -15.46 7.11
CA PRO A 120 -5.13 -14.35 7.10
C PRO A 120 -5.45 -13.27 6.06
N LEU A 121 -5.74 -13.67 4.82
CA LEU A 121 -6.07 -12.72 3.75
C LEU A 121 -7.34 -11.91 4.07
N LYS A 122 -8.39 -12.58 4.58
CA LYS A 122 -9.60 -11.88 5.01
C LYS A 122 -9.28 -10.86 6.10
N LYS A 123 -8.48 -11.24 7.10
CA LYS A 123 -8.09 -10.32 8.17
C LYS A 123 -7.34 -9.10 7.62
N LEU A 124 -6.43 -9.28 6.67
CA LEU A 124 -5.72 -8.17 6.03
C LEU A 124 -6.63 -7.25 5.21
N ILE A 125 -7.69 -7.80 4.60
CA ILE A 125 -8.72 -7.01 3.93
C ILE A 125 -9.55 -6.23 4.96
N ASP A 126 -10.00 -6.89 6.02
CA ASP A 126 -10.81 -6.26 7.08
C ASP A 126 -10.04 -5.11 7.79
N LEU A 127 -8.70 -5.21 7.87
CA LEU A 127 -7.80 -4.17 8.38
C LEU A 127 -7.45 -3.08 7.35
N GLY A 128 -7.82 -3.26 6.07
CA GLY A 128 -7.53 -2.30 5.01
C GLY A 128 -6.13 -2.37 4.41
N PHE A 129 -5.33 -3.39 4.76
CA PHE A 129 -4.00 -3.59 4.16
C PHE A 129 -4.05 -4.20 2.77
N LEU A 130 -5.05 -5.03 2.50
CA LEU A 130 -5.31 -5.63 1.20
C LEU A 130 -6.66 -5.22 0.64
N ALA A 131 -6.74 -5.16 -0.67
CA ALA A 131 -7.98 -5.13 -1.44
C ALA A 131 -8.12 -6.43 -2.23
N LYS A 132 -9.37 -6.83 -2.47
CA LYS A 132 -9.71 -7.96 -3.32
C LYS A 132 -10.47 -7.44 -4.52
N ASP A 133 -9.79 -7.38 -5.66
CA ASP A 133 -10.41 -7.02 -6.93
C ASP A 133 -11.17 -8.21 -7.50
N VAL A 134 -12.42 -7.97 -7.86
CA VAL A 134 -13.32 -8.96 -8.47
C VAL A 134 -13.66 -8.47 -9.87
N PRO A 135 -13.71 -9.35 -10.88
CA PRO A 135 -14.15 -8.95 -12.22
C PRO A 135 -15.54 -8.33 -12.18
N PHE A 136 -15.75 -7.28 -12.96
CA PHE A 136 -17.01 -6.57 -13.02
C PHE A 136 -18.19 -7.52 -13.33
N GLY A 137 -19.30 -7.37 -12.59
CA GLY A 137 -20.51 -8.18 -12.75
C GLY A 137 -20.46 -9.59 -12.11
N ILE A 138 -19.40 -9.93 -11.37
CA ILE A 138 -19.30 -11.20 -10.65
C ILE A 138 -19.47 -10.95 -9.14
N ASP A 139 -20.34 -11.74 -8.49
CA ASP A 139 -20.51 -11.70 -7.04
C ASP A 139 -19.18 -12.11 -6.35
N GLU A 140 -18.75 -11.32 -5.36
CA GLU A 140 -17.54 -11.56 -4.56
C GLU A 140 -17.44 -12.97 -3.98
N LYS A 141 -18.59 -13.56 -3.58
CA LYS A 141 -18.65 -14.91 -3.01
C LYS A 141 -18.29 -16.00 -4.00
N ASN A 142 -18.50 -15.75 -5.29
CA ASN A 142 -18.30 -16.71 -6.38
C ASN A 142 -17.07 -16.42 -7.25
N ALA A 143 -16.30 -15.39 -6.92
CA ALA A 143 -15.21 -14.91 -7.75
C ALA A 143 -13.94 -15.77 -7.63
N LYS A 144 -13.88 -16.87 -8.38
CA LYS A 144 -12.66 -17.70 -8.54
C LYS A 144 -11.49 -16.95 -9.19
N LYS A 145 -11.75 -15.80 -9.84
CA LYS A 145 -10.76 -14.98 -10.56
C LYS A 145 -10.41 -13.68 -9.84
N SER A 146 -10.64 -13.62 -8.53
CA SER A 146 -10.27 -12.44 -7.75
C SER A 146 -8.76 -12.27 -7.64
N LEU A 147 -8.31 -11.00 -7.60
CA LEU A 147 -6.92 -10.62 -7.41
C LEU A 147 -6.77 -9.92 -6.06
N TYR A 148 -5.72 -10.27 -5.33
CA TYR A 148 -5.34 -9.58 -4.10
C TYR A 148 -4.30 -8.52 -4.43
N LYS A 149 -4.50 -7.31 -3.93
CA LYS A 149 -3.60 -6.18 -4.11
C LYS A 149 -3.36 -5.49 -2.77
N ILE A 150 -2.19 -4.92 -2.58
CA ILE A 150 -1.94 -4.08 -1.42
C ILE A 150 -2.75 -2.79 -1.60
N ALA A 151 -3.56 -2.46 -0.58
CA ALA A 151 -4.52 -1.36 -0.67
C ALA A 151 -3.87 0.00 -0.45
N ASP A 152 -2.94 0.10 0.49
CA ASP A 152 -2.23 1.32 0.83
C ASP A 152 -1.02 1.54 -0.09
N PRO A 153 -0.84 2.73 -0.71
CA PRO A 153 0.27 3.00 -1.61
C PRO A 153 1.64 2.88 -0.93
N PHE A 154 1.81 3.40 0.29
CA PHE A 154 3.07 3.28 1.01
C PHE A 154 3.45 1.81 1.26
N MET A 155 2.50 1.00 1.70
CA MET A 155 2.72 -0.43 1.90
C MET A 155 3.05 -1.14 0.58
N ALA A 156 2.38 -0.77 -0.52
CA ALA A 156 2.66 -1.31 -1.84
C ALA A 156 4.10 -0.96 -2.29
N PHE A 157 4.51 0.30 -2.15
CA PHE A 157 5.88 0.75 -2.41
C PHE A 157 6.89 -0.03 -1.55
N TYR A 158 6.62 -0.14 -0.26
CA TYR A 158 7.50 -0.82 0.69
C TYR A 158 7.74 -2.29 0.33
N TYR A 159 6.69 -3.03 0.05
CA TYR A 159 6.81 -4.46 -0.29
C TYR A 159 7.35 -4.70 -1.69
N GLN A 160 7.23 -3.75 -2.59
CA GLN A 160 7.80 -3.87 -3.94
C GLN A 160 9.26 -3.44 -4.02
N PHE A 161 9.67 -2.40 -3.28
CA PHE A 161 11.01 -1.81 -3.42
C PHE A 161 11.90 -1.97 -2.17
N VAL A 162 11.35 -1.91 -0.97
CA VAL A 162 12.16 -1.98 0.27
C VAL A 162 12.48 -3.42 0.62
N VAL A 163 11.46 -4.27 0.71
CA VAL A 163 11.65 -5.66 1.15
C VAL A 163 12.62 -6.46 0.25
N PRO A 164 12.51 -6.43 -1.09
CA PRO A 164 13.45 -7.15 -1.95
C PRO A 164 14.88 -6.61 -1.89
N ASN A 165 15.04 -5.33 -1.52
CA ASN A 165 16.34 -4.66 -1.44
C ASN A 165 16.87 -4.48 -0.02
N ARG A 166 16.23 -5.11 0.98
CA ARG A 166 16.55 -4.93 2.39
C ARG A 166 18.03 -5.12 2.71
N SER A 167 18.64 -6.18 2.19
CA SER A 167 20.08 -6.45 2.39
C SER A 167 20.97 -5.33 1.85
N PHE A 168 20.62 -4.73 0.71
CA PHE A 168 21.37 -3.61 0.14
C PHE A 168 21.21 -2.34 0.99
N ILE A 169 19.99 -2.10 1.52
CA ILE A 169 19.71 -0.98 2.42
C ILE A 169 20.53 -1.12 3.70
N GLU A 170 20.53 -2.30 4.32
CA GLU A 170 21.28 -2.62 5.54
C GLU A 170 22.80 -2.48 5.35
N LEU A 171 23.30 -2.78 4.15
CA LEU A 171 24.72 -2.62 3.79
C LEU A 171 25.07 -1.21 3.26
N GLY A 172 24.11 -0.28 3.21
CA GLY A 172 24.30 1.07 2.66
C GLY A 172 24.62 1.13 1.16
N ARG A 173 24.29 0.07 0.41
CA ARG A 173 24.57 -0.03 -1.03
C ARG A 173 23.44 0.58 -1.84
N ARG A 174 23.58 1.83 -2.26
CA ARG A 174 22.53 2.58 -2.99
C ARG A 174 22.31 2.10 -4.43
N LEU A 175 23.37 1.82 -5.16
CA LEU A 175 23.31 1.56 -6.60
C LEU A 175 22.30 0.46 -7.01
N PRO A 176 22.22 -0.71 -6.37
CA PRO A 176 21.21 -1.72 -6.72
C PRO A 176 19.78 -1.23 -6.50
N ILE A 177 19.55 -0.40 -5.49
CA ILE A 177 18.24 0.15 -5.16
C ILE A 177 17.83 1.20 -6.20
N GLU A 178 18.75 2.09 -6.58
CA GLU A 178 18.54 3.08 -7.65
C GLU A 178 18.23 2.41 -8.99
N GLN A 179 18.92 1.31 -9.31
CA GLN A 179 18.64 0.53 -10.52
C GLN A 179 17.23 -0.10 -10.47
N ALA A 180 16.81 -0.66 -9.34
CA ALA A 180 15.49 -1.22 -9.17
C ALA A 180 14.39 -0.15 -9.31
N LEU A 181 14.59 1.03 -8.70
CA LEU A 181 13.68 2.16 -8.84
C LEU A 181 13.61 2.63 -10.29
N THR A 182 14.75 2.85 -10.94
CA THR A 182 14.79 3.29 -12.34
C THR A 182 14.08 2.32 -13.27
N ALA A 183 14.21 1.01 -13.04
CA ALA A 183 13.62 -0.02 -13.88
C ALA A 183 12.09 -0.15 -13.70
N HIS A 184 11.56 0.06 -12.49
CA HIS A 184 10.20 -0.37 -12.15
C HIS A 184 9.30 0.74 -11.57
N PHE A 185 9.83 1.91 -11.22
CA PHE A 185 9.05 2.96 -10.56
C PHE A 185 7.92 3.51 -11.44
N SER A 186 8.20 3.74 -12.74
CA SER A 186 7.18 4.23 -13.68
C SER A 186 6.00 3.25 -13.84
N GLU A 187 6.28 1.95 -13.92
CA GLU A 187 5.24 0.91 -13.97
C GLU A 187 4.43 0.90 -12.67
N TYR A 188 5.11 0.98 -11.53
CA TYR A 188 4.48 1.07 -10.22
C TYR A 188 3.54 2.28 -10.12
N VAL A 189 4.00 3.47 -10.50
CA VAL A 189 3.19 4.70 -10.51
C VAL A 189 1.97 4.54 -11.42
N SER A 190 2.12 3.90 -12.58
CA SER A 190 1.01 3.63 -13.50
C SER A 190 -0.06 2.74 -12.88
N MET A 191 0.32 1.74 -12.08
CA MET A 191 -0.64 0.90 -11.34
C MET A 191 -1.39 1.70 -10.25
N GLN A 192 -0.69 2.60 -9.55
CA GLN A 192 -1.32 3.46 -8.55
C GLN A 192 -2.26 4.48 -9.22
N TRP A 193 -1.87 5.02 -10.37
CA TRP A 193 -2.72 5.90 -11.17
C TRP A 193 -4.01 5.20 -11.63
N GLU A 194 -3.90 3.98 -12.15
CA GLU A 194 -5.08 3.18 -12.52
C GLU A 194 -6.05 3.00 -11.34
N LYS A 195 -5.52 2.76 -10.14
CA LYS A 195 -6.33 2.67 -8.92
C LYS A 195 -7.02 3.99 -8.60
N LEU A 196 -6.30 5.12 -8.64
CA LEU A 196 -6.86 6.45 -8.41
C LEU A 196 -7.99 6.77 -9.41
N CYS A 197 -7.81 6.42 -10.68
CA CYS A 197 -8.84 6.58 -11.71
C CYS A 197 -10.09 5.75 -11.42
N ARG A 198 -9.93 4.50 -11.00
CA ARG A 198 -11.05 3.64 -10.60
C ARG A 198 -11.79 4.21 -9.39
N ASP A 199 -11.05 4.60 -8.35
CA ASP A 199 -11.62 5.19 -7.14
C ASP A 199 -12.39 6.49 -7.45
N ALA A 200 -11.92 7.28 -8.42
CA ALA A 200 -12.58 8.51 -8.85
C ALA A 200 -13.91 8.30 -9.59
N VAL A 201 -14.08 7.17 -10.27
CA VAL A 201 -15.33 6.86 -11.00
C VAL A 201 -16.29 5.99 -10.20
N THR A 202 -15.81 5.32 -9.14
CA THR A 202 -16.64 4.47 -8.28
C THR A 202 -17.78 5.27 -7.64
N GLY A 203 -19.00 4.78 -7.75
CA GLY A 203 -20.21 5.44 -7.28
C GLY A 203 -20.70 6.60 -8.16
N ASN A 204 -19.98 6.96 -9.21
CA ASN A 204 -20.39 8.01 -10.14
C ASN A 204 -21.13 7.45 -11.34
N LEU A 205 -22.09 8.25 -11.84
CA LEU A 205 -22.78 7.97 -13.09
C LEU A 205 -21.93 8.49 -14.25
N VAL A 206 -21.35 7.58 -15.04
CA VAL A 206 -20.57 7.90 -16.25
C VAL A 206 -21.27 7.28 -17.45
N ASN A 207 -21.66 8.09 -18.43
CA ASN A 207 -22.39 7.65 -19.66
C ASN A 207 -23.63 6.77 -19.37
N GLY A 208 -24.38 7.08 -18.30
CA GLY A 208 -25.58 6.32 -17.92
C GLY A 208 -25.33 5.02 -17.16
N VAL A 209 -24.08 4.71 -16.82
CA VAL A 209 -23.67 3.53 -16.03
C VAL A 209 -23.10 3.98 -14.69
N VAL A 210 -23.62 3.41 -13.60
CA VAL A 210 -23.03 3.59 -12.25
C VAL A 210 -21.91 2.58 -12.10
N TYR A 211 -20.70 3.07 -11.86
CA TYR A 211 -19.52 2.25 -11.59
C TYR A 211 -19.42 2.00 -10.08
N GLY A 212 -19.34 0.72 -9.67
CA GLY A 212 -19.22 0.33 -8.27
C GLY A 212 -18.47 -0.98 -8.10
#